data_da14a6aae79adc1fc5529a330b883b3b
#
_entry.id   da14a6aae79adc1fc5529a330b883b3b
#
_cell.length_a   1.000
_cell.length_b   1.000
_cell.length_c   1.000
_cell.angle_alpha   90.00
_cell.angle_beta   90.00
_cell.angle_gamma   90.00
#
_symmetry.space_group_name_H-M   'P 1'
#
loop_
_entity.id
_entity.type
_entity.pdbx_description
1 polymer ?
#
loop_
_entity_poly.entity_id
_entity_poly.type
_entity_poly.pdbx_seq_one_letter_code
_entity_poly.pdbx_strand_id
1 'polypeptide(L)'
;LPNEKLPSKRSLSTHLDVSVVTVMSAYELLVSEGYLYTKPKSGYFVVPIKTQQKVTNFQLSELDFKEFTPWFDFSGNATDSSDFPFSVWSKLMRKTLLDYESELLNPIPYNGAEILRKALCQYLFHHSGMKVYPEQIIIGAGAEYLYSVIIRLVGSNKTYALENPGYNRISQIYQMNQVATEYIDVDNKGISYEKLKESNASVVHISPSHQYPTGIVMPVDRRNEILNWADENDGYIIEDDYDSEFKGSKPIETMFSAD
;
A
#
# COMPACT_ATOMS: atom_id res chain seq x y z
N LEU A 1 -31.70 -0.09 36.39
CA LEU A 1 -30.97 -1.15 37.13
C LEU A 1 -31.20 -2.50 36.47
N PRO A 2 -30.28 -3.48 36.56
CA PRO A 2 -30.48 -4.85 36.04
C PRO A 2 -31.80 -5.43 36.62
N ASN A 3 -32.57 -6.07 35.73
CA ASN A 3 -33.89 -6.65 36.05
C ASN A 3 -34.97 -5.62 36.47
N GLU A 4 -34.70 -4.36 36.34
CA GLU A 4 -35.72 -3.32 36.60
C GLU A 4 -36.79 -3.40 35.51
N LYS A 5 -38.06 -3.21 35.97
CA LYS A 5 -39.21 -3.20 35.07
C LYS A 5 -39.38 -1.80 34.47
N LEU A 6 -39.48 -1.72 33.18
CA LEU A 6 -39.77 -0.47 32.47
C LEU A 6 -41.26 -0.09 32.56
N PRO A 7 -41.58 1.21 32.43
CA PRO A 7 -42.95 1.68 32.32
C PRO A 7 -43.71 0.97 31.19
N SER A 8 -45.03 0.89 31.31
CA SER A 8 -45.84 0.35 30.21
C SER A 8 -45.74 1.27 28.98
N LYS A 9 -45.92 0.72 27.79
CA LYS A 9 -45.89 1.50 26.55
C LYS A 9 -46.82 2.70 26.58
N ARG A 10 -48.00 2.54 27.17
CA ARG A 10 -48.98 3.64 27.33
C ARG A 10 -48.51 4.68 28.35
N SER A 11 -48.00 4.24 29.49
CA SER A 11 -47.51 5.14 30.53
C SER A 11 -46.32 5.98 30.04
N LEU A 12 -45.36 5.35 29.32
CA LEU A 12 -44.21 6.07 28.78
C LEU A 12 -44.60 7.02 27.65
N SER A 13 -45.53 6.62 26.78
CA SER A 13 -46.10 7.45 25.70
C SER A 13 -46.72 8.73 26.29
N THR A 14 -47.52 8.60 27.32
CA THR A 14 -48.13 9.77 28.00
C THR A 14 -47.07 10.64 28.68
N HIS A 15 -46.07 10.04 29.31
CA HIS A 15 -45.01 10.78 30.01
C HIS A 15 -44.10 11.57 29.08
N LEU A 16 -43.81 11.01 27.90
CA LEU A 16 -42.90 11.62 26.91
C LEU A 16 -43.65 12.43 25.82
N ASP A 17 -44.97 12.44 25.85
CA ASP A 17 -45.82 13.08 24.84
C ASP A 17 -45.55 12.59 23.40
N VAL A 18 -45.37 11.28 23.26
CA VAL A 18 -45.10 10.62 21.96
C VAL A 18 -46.13 9.51 21.68
N SER A 19 -46.24 9.05 20.43
CA SER A 19 -47.17 8.00 20.11
C SER A 19 -46.82 6.67 20.78
N VAL A 20 -47.83 5.87 21.11
CA VAL A 20 -47.63 4.49 21.64
C VAL A 20 -46.83 3.62 20.68
N VAL A 21 -46.99 3.86 19.38
CA VAL A 21 -46.25 3.13 18.31
C VAL A 21 -44.77 3.46 18.38
N THR A 22 -44.41 4.72 18.59
CA THR A 22 -43.02 5.16 18.75
C THR A 22 -42.34 4.45 19.94
N VAL A 23 -43.01 4.42 21.09
CA VAL A 23 -42.50 3.69 22.27
C VAL A 23 -42.41 2.19 22.02
N MET A 24 -43.38 1.63 21.30
CA MET A 24 -43.35 0.20 20.94
C MET A 24 -42.16 -0.13 20.07
N SER A 25 -41.91 0.64 19.01
CA SER A 25 -40.74 0.45 18.12
C SER A 25 -39.42 0.58 18.88
N ALA A 26 -39.30 1.56 19.76
CA ALA A 26 -38.11 1.73 20.60
C ALA A 26 -37.87 0.52 21.53
N TYR A 27 -38.94 0.00 22.15
CA TYR A 27 -38.83 -1.17 23.02
C TYR A 27 -38.48 -2.44 22.22
N GLU A 28 -39.05 -2.62 21.05
CA GLU A 28 -38.75 -3.74 20.14
C GLU A 28 -37.30 -3.69 19.66
N LEU A 29 -36.78 -2.50 19.34
CA LEU A 29 -35.39 -2.29 19.01
C LEU A 29 -34.47 -2.69 20.16
N LEU A 30 -34.76 -2.18 21.38
CA LEU A 30 -33.96 -2.52 22.56
C LEU A 30 -34.03 -4.01 22.94
N VAL A 31 -35.15 -4.69 22.64
CA VAL A 31 -35.25 -6.14 22.78
C VAL A 31 -34.40 -6.86 21.73
N SER A 32 -34.46 -6.42 20.47
CA SER A 32 -33.65 -7.01 19.40
C SER A 32 -32.15 -6.83 19.60
N GLU A 33 -31.73 -5.72 20.20
CA GLU A 33 -30.35 -5.44 20.57
C GLU A 33 -29.91 -6.10 21.90
N GLY A 34 -30.84 -6.77 22.60
CA GLY A 34 -30.53 -7.50 23.83
C GLY A 34 -30.40 -6.64 25.10
N TYR A 35 -30.81 -5.36 25.07
CA TYR A 35 -30.83 -4.51 26.25
C TYR A 35 -32.08 -4.76 27.15
N LEU A 36 -33.17 -5.18 26.53
CA LEU A 36 -34.39 -5.53 27.22
C LEU A 36 -34.80 -6.97 26.95
N TYR A 37 -35.54 -7.54 27.88
CA TYR A 37 -36.24 -8.81 27.69
C TYR A 37 -37.70 -8.68 28.09
N THR A 38 -38.55 -9.51 27.52
CA THR A 38 -39.99 -9.51 27.83
C THR A 38 -40.36 -10.68 28.73
N LYS A 39 -41.28 -10.43 29.68
CA LYS A 39 -41.96 -11.51 30.40
C LYS A 39 -43.43 -11.51 29.99
N PRO A 40 -44.01 -12.67 29.60
CA PRO A 40 -45.44 -12.74 29.23
C PRO A 40 -46.33 -12.17 30.31
N LYS A 41 -47.27 -11.30 29.89
CA LYS A 41 -48.22 -10.58 30.76
C LYS A 41 -47.60 -9.68 31.84
N SER A 42 -46.26 -9.51 31.89
CA SER A 42 -45.57 -8.72 32.92
C SER A 42 -44.93 -7.44 32.36
N GLY A 43 -44.48 -7.43 31.10
CA GLY A 43 -43.88 -6.29 30.45
C GLY A 43 -42.42 -6.42 30.10
N TYR A 44 -41.71 -5.28 30.01
CA TYR A 44 -40.30 -5.18 29.57
C TYR A 44 -39.39 -5.00 30.80
N PHE A 45 -38.23 -5.65 30.76
CA PHE A 45 -37.25 -5.62 31.85
C PHE A 45 -35.85 -5.41 31.29
N VAL A 46 -34.98 -4.73 32.03
CA VAL A 46 -33.59 -4.50 31.69
C VAL A 46 -32.78 -5.79 31.86
N VAL A 47 -32.06 -6.18 30.83
CA VAL A 47 -31.14 -7.35 30.87
C VAL A 47 -29.99 -7.04 31.85
N PRO A 48 -29.57 -7.97 32.70
CA PRO A 48 -28.38 -7.83 33.53
C PRO A 48 -27.12 -7.89 32.67
N ILE A 49 -26.80 -6.80 31.99
CA ILE A 49 -25.56 -6.68 31.26
C ILE A 49 -24.47 -6.54 32.31
N LYS A 50 -23.50 -7.47 32.30
CA LYS A 50 -22.25 -7.24 33.01
C LYS A 50 -21.65 -5.99 32.39
N THR A 51 -21.69 -4.88 33.08
CA THR A 51 -21.01 -3.66 32.66
C THR A 51 -19.56 -4.08 32.43
N GLN A 52 -19.14 -4.11 31.18
CA GLN A 52 -17.71 -4.19 30.92
C GLN A 52 -17.12 -3.07 31.78
N GLN A 53 -16.12 -3.43 32.59
CA GLN A 53 -15.42 -2.44 33.41
C GLN A 53 -15.21 -1.21 32.52
N LYS A 54 -15.70 -0.05 33.00
CA LYS A 54 -15.34 1.22 32.37
C LYS A 54 -13.85 1.09 32.05
N VAL A 55 -13.51 1.18 30.77
CA VAL A 55 -12.12 1.35 30.40
C VAL A 55 -11.72 2.62 31.11
N THR A 56 -11.21 2.47 32.33
CA THR A 56 -10.54 3.53 33.05
C THR A 56 -9.48 4.01 32.11
N ASN A 57 -9.57 5.25 31.71
CA ASN A 57 -8.69 5.98 30.82
C ASN A 57 -7.45 5.15 30.49
N PHE A 58 -7.37 4.65 29.26
CA PHE A 58 -6.13 4.09 28.75
C PHE A 58 -5.18 5.29 28.73
N GLN A 59 -4.57 5.59 29.86
CA GLN A 59 -3.33 6.36 29.88
C GLN A 59 -2.37 5.48 29.11
N LEU A 60 -2.01 5.89 27.90
CA LEU A 60 -0.74 5.54 27.33
C LEU A 60 0.26 5.91 28.43
N SER A 61 0.54 4.96 29.34
CA SER A 61 1.69 5.08 30.23
C SER A 61 2.84 5.39 29.29
N GLU A 62 3.50 6.46 29.56
CA GLU A 62 4.73 6.90 28.92
C GLU A 62 5.63 5.68 28.72
N LEU A 63 5.47 5.03 27.55
CA LEU A 63 6.54 4.26 27.02
C LEU A 63 7.61 5.33 26.77
N ASP A 64 8.56 5.42 27.67
CA ASP A 64 9.75 6.23 27.51
C ASP A 64 10.51 5.71 26.28
N PHE A 65 9.99 6.03 25.09
CA PHE A 65 10.77 6.00 23.88
C PHE A 65 11.79 7.13 24.07
N LYS A 66 12.95 6.77 24.58
CA LYS A 66 14.10 7.64 24.45
C LYS A 66 14.33 7.80 22.97
N GLU A 67 13.78 8.87 22.39
CA GLU A 67 14.13 9.29 21.05
C GLU A 67 15.64 9.56 21.08
N PHE A 68 16.38 8.59 20.55
CA PHE A 68 17.76 8.84 20.20
C PHE A 68 17.74 9.75 18.98
N THR A 69 17.93 11.04 19.19
CA THR A 69 18.13 12.01 18.11
C THR A 69 19.62 12.05 17.78
N PRO A 70 20.06 11.32 16.75
CA PRO A 70 21.45 11.41 16.31
C PRO A 70 21.74 12.81 15.76
N TRP A 71 22.94 13.30 15.91
CA TRP A 71 23.35 14.57 15.33
C TRP A 71 23.27 14.57 13.78
N PHE A 72 23.54 13.41 13.18
CA PHE A 72 23.27 13.13 11.76
C PHE A 72 22.55 11.78 11.68
N ASP A 73 21.39 11.75 11.01
CA ASP A 73 20.63 10.54 10.75
C ASP A 73 20.75 10.15 9.28
N PHE A 74 21.50 9.08 9.00
CA PHE A 74 21.61 8.47 7.68
C PHE A 74 20.73 7.21 7.54
N SER A 75 19.90 6.90 8.53
CA SER A 75 19.05 5.69 8.54
C SER A 75 17.72 5.87 7.80
N GLY A 76 17.31 7.11 7.59
CA GLY A 76 16.02 7.44 6.97
C GLY A 76 16.16 8.24 5.69
N ASN A 77 15.19 8.10 4.79
CA ASN A 77 15.05 8.92 3.59
C ASN A 77 14.23 10.20 3.90
N ALA A 78 14.52 10.85 5.02
CA ALA A 78 13.83 12.07 5.39
C ALA A 78 14.30 13.24 4.50
N THR A 79 13.32 13.90 3.87
CA THR A 79 13.53 15.12 3.09
C THR A 79 13.32 16.33 3.99
N ASP A 80 14.10 17.38 3.80
CA ASP A 80 13.85 18.66 4.47
C ASP A 80 12.48 19.22 4.04
N SER A 81 11.65 19.53 5.02
CA SER A 81 10.30 20.06 4.78
C SER A 81 10.31 21.39 4.05
N SER A 82 11.41 22.14 4.09
CA SER A 82 11.60 23.42 3.37
C SER A 82 11.68 23.23 1.84
N ASP A 83 12.13 22.07 1.37
CA ASP A 83 12.30 21.76 -0.04
C ASP A 83 10.99 21.30 -0.70
N PHE A 84 10.00 20.92 0.09
CA PHE A 84 8.72 20.45 -0.45
C PHE A 84 7.76 21.62 -0.74
N PRO A 85 7.24 21.74 -1.98
CA PRO A 85 6.39 22.85 -2.41
C PRO A 85 4.94 22.70 -1.90
N PHE A 86 4.70 22.77 -0.59
CA PHE A 86 3.40 22.60 0.05
C PHE A 86 2.29 23.49 -0.52
N SER A 87 2.60 24.71 -0.94
CA SER A 87 1.62 25.64 -1.53
C SER A 87 1.09 25.13 -2.86
N VAL A 88 1.97 24.60 -3.71
CA VAL A 88 1.60 23.98 -5.00
C VAL A 88 0.81 22.69 -4.75
N TRP A 89 1.27 21.86 -3.86
CA TRP A 89 0.61 20.61 -3.47
C TRP A 89 -0.83 20.86 -3.00
N SER A 90 -1.01 21.79 -2.04
CA SER A 90 -2.33 22.14 -1.49
C SER A 90 -3.28 22.70 -2.56
N LYS A 91 -2.76 23.50 -3.48
CA LYS A 91 -3.54 24.04 -4.62
C LYS A 91 -4.00 22.93 -5.55
N LEU A 92 -3.12 21.97 -5.89
CA LEU A 92 -3.45 20.83 -6.75
C LEU A 92 -4.45 19.90 -6.08
N MET A 93 -4.27 19.60 -4.80
CA MET A 93 -5.22 18.79 -4.02
C MET A 93 -6.62 19.40 -4.04
N ARG A 94 -6.74 20.69 -3.73
CA ARG A 94 -8.03 21.38 -3.75
C ARG A 94 -8.66 21.39 -5.13
N LYS A 95 -7.86 21.63 -6.17
CA LYS A 95 -8.34 21.61 -7.56
C LYS A 95 -8.90 20.24 -7.91
N THR A 96 -8.16 19.17 -7.64
CA THR A 96 -8.59 17.79 -7.93
C THR A 96 -9.89 17.44 -7.21
N LEU A 97 -10.02 17.81 -5.93
CA LEU A 97 -11.25 17.59 -5.17
C LEU A 97 -12.46 18.30 -5.77
N LEU A 98 -12.28 19.52 -6.29
CA LEU A 98 -13.38 20.30 -6.89
C LEU A 98 -13.70 19.83 -8.32
N ASP A 99 -12.70 19.44 -9.10
CA ASP A 99 -12.89 19.06 -10.50
C ASP A 99 -13.51 17.67 -10.65
N TYR A 100 -13.31 16.77 -9.66
CA TYR A 100 -13.69 15.35 -9.73
C TYR A 100 -14.63 14.90 -8.59
N GLU A 101 -15.32 15.80 -7.93
CA GLU A 101 -16.17 15.58 -6.74
C GLU A 101 -16.91 14.23 -6.72
N SER A 102 -17.79 13.99 -7.68
CA SER A 102 -18.61 12.78 -7.74
C SER A 102 -17.81 11.56 -8.17
N GLU A 103 -16.79 11.73 -9.00
CA GLU A 103 -15.98 10.62 -9.52
C GLU A 103 -15.11 10.02 -8.43
N LEU A 104 -14.60 10.87 -7.49
CA LEU A 104 -13.80 10.42 -6.36
C LEU A 104 -14.56 9.53 -5.36
N LEU A 105 -15.90 9.58 -5.38
CA LEU A 105 -16.75 8.76 -4.53
C LEU A 105 -17.13 7.42 -5.17
N ASN A 106 -16.84 7.24 -6.44
CA ASN A 106 -17.13 6.00 -7.15
C ASN A 106 -16.04 4.95 -6.91
N PRO A 107 -16.39 3.65 -6.89
CA PRO A 107 -15.41 2.59 -6.89
C PRO A 107 -14.50 2.70 -8.13
N ILE A 108 -13.18 2.65 -7.91
CA ILE A 108 -12.20 2.66 -8.99
C ILE A 108 -11.88 1.23 -9.45
N PRO A 109 -11.45 1.03 -10.71
CA PRO A 109 -10.95 -0.26 -11.19
C PRO A 109 -9.78 -0.78 -10.35
N TYR A 110 -9.61 -2.10 -10.27
CA TYR A 110 -8.56 -2.75 -9.46
C TYR A 110 -7.14 -2.36 -9.85
N ASN A 111 -6.91 -1.95 -11.08
CA ASN A 111 -5.63 -1.45 -11.57
C ASN A 111 -5.47 0.08 -11.44
N GLY A 112 -6.41 0.75 -10.76
CA GLY A 112 -6.37 2.19 -10.50
C GLY A 112 -7.23 3.02 -11.45
N ALA A 113 -7.40 4.29 -11.11
CA ALA A 113 -8.23 5.22 -11.87
C ALA A 113 -7.73 5.37 -13.32
N GLU A 114 -8.62 5.23 -14.30
CA GLU A 114 -8.29 5.25 -15.73
C GLU A 114 -7.66 6.59 -16.14
N ILE A 115 -8.16 7.70 -15.61
CA ILE A 115 -7.62 9.03 -15.89
C ILE A 115 -6.15 9.15 -15.47
N LEU A 116 -5.79 8.58 -14.31
CA LEU A 116 -4.40 8.60 -13.84
C LEU A 116 -3.52 7.68 -14.68
N ARG A 117 -3.99 6.48 -15.05
CA ARG A 117 -3.26 5.56 -15.92
C ARG A 117 -3.00 6.16 -17.31
N LYS A 118 -3.98 6.85 -17.90
CA LYS A 118 -3.80 7.60 -19.16
C LYS A 118 -2.77 8.73 -19.03
N ALA A 119 -2.82 9.49 -17.92
CA ALA A 119 -1.84 10.53 -17.66
C ALA A 119 -0.41 9.95 -17.48
N LEU A 120 -0.29 8.81 -16.81
CA LEU A 120 0.99 8.10 -16.67
C LEU A 120 1.53 7.59 -18.01
N CYS A 121 0.70 7.08 -18.92
CA CYS A 121 1.15 6.73 -20.28
C CYS A 121 1.77 7.92 -20.99
N GLN A 122 1.13 9.08 -20.93
CA GLN A 122 1.65 10.30 -21.54
C GLN A 122 2.94 10.76 -20.87
N TYR A 123 2.99 10.72 -19.55
CA TYR A 123 4.19 11.06 -18.78
C TYR A 123 5.38 10.15 -19.15
N LEU A 124 5.20 8.83 -19.13
CA LEU A 124 6.24 7.86 -19.47
C LEU A 124 6.73 8.02 -20.91
N PHE A 125 5.82 8.30 -21.84
CA PHE A 125 6.21 8.57 -23.22
C PHE A 125 7.05 9.84 -23.36
N HIS A 126 6.67 10.94 -22.70
CA HIS A 126 7.41 12.19 -22.78
C HIS A 126 8.71 12.19 -21.98
N HIS A 127 8.75 11.48 -20.85
CA HIS A 127 9.91 11.47 -19.96
C HIS A 127 10.97 10.47 -20.40
N SER A 128 10.58 9.24 -20.70
CA SER A 128 11.50 8.13 -20.98
C SER A 128 11.34 7.50 -22.38
N GLY A 129 10.43 8.02 -23.22
CA GLY A 129 10.14 7.45 -24.53
C GLY A 129 9.33 6.14 -24.48
N MET A 130 8.97 5.69 -23.31
CA MET A 130 8.29 4.42 -23.08
C MET A 130 6.87 4.43 -23.64
N LYS A 131 6.56 3.51 -24.55
CA LYS A 131 5.24 3.35 -25.16
C LYS A 131 4.46 2.27 -24.42
N VAL A 132 3.55 2.68 -23.55
CA VAL A 132 2.68 1.78 -22.79
C VAL A 132 1.21 2.14 -22.97
N TYR A 133 0.34 1.17 -22.78
CA TYR A 133 -1.11 1.37 -22.79
C TYR A 133 -1.66 1.41 -21.36
N PRO A 134 -2.81 2.09 -21.13
CA PRO A 134 -3.41 2.18 -19.79
C PRO A 134 -3.67 0.81 -19.13
N GLU A 135 -3.90 -0.24 -19.94
CA GLU A 135 -4.13 -1.60 -19.49
C GLU A 135 -2.88 -2.28 -18.92
N GLN A 136 -1.70 -1.79 -19.30
CA GLN A 136 -0.41 -2.27 -18.80
C GLN A 136 0.03 -1.57 -17.50
N ILE A 137 -0.75 -0.58 -17.02
CA ILE A 137 -0.44 0.18 -15.81
C ILE A 137 -1.30 -0.30 -14.65
N ILE A 138 -0.63 -0.61 -13.54
CA ILE A 138 -1.26 -0.91 -12.25
C ILE A 138 -0.80 0.12 -11.23
N ILE A 139 -1.74 0.78 -10.57
CA ILE A 139 -1.49 1.74 -9.50
C ILE A 139 -1.67 1.05 -8.17
N GLY A 140 -0.66 1.15 -7.31
CA GLY A 140 -0.67 0.51 -5.99
C GLY A 140 -0.24 1.46 -4.87
N ALA A 141 -0.41 1.00 -3.66
CA ALA A 141 -0.08 1.74 -2.43
C ALA A 141 1.42 1.64 -2.08
N GLY A 142 2.28 2.03 -3.02
CA GLY A 142 3.74 1.98 -2.86
C GLY A 142 4.39 0.72 -3.43
N ALA A 143 5.71 0.76 -3.55
CA ALA A 143 6.51 -0.30 -4.18
C ALA A 143 6.37 -1.65 -3.47
N GLU A 144 6.35 -1.68 -2.14
CA GLU A 144 6.22 -2.94 -1.36
C GLU A 144 4.94 -3.70 -1.70
N TYR A 145 3.82 -2.98 -1.86
CA TYR A 145 2.57 -3.58 -2.30
C TYR A 145 2.68 -4.12 -3.73
N LEU A 146 3.28 -3.33 -4.64
CA LEU A 146 3.45 -3.71 -6.04
C LEU A 146 4.34 -4.94 -6.20
N TYR A 147 5.43 -5.07 -5.44
CA TYR A 147 6.26 -6.28 -5.45
C TYR A 147 5.47 -7.52 -5.05
N SER A 148 4.60 -7.40 -4.03
CA SER A 148 3.73 -8.51 -3.66
C SER A 148 2.71 -8.87 -4.75
N VAL A 149 2.24 -7.89 -5.53
CA VAL A 149 1.36 -8.12 -6.69
C VAL A 149 2.14 -8.80 -7.82
N ILE A 150 3.36 -8.34 -8.12
CA ILE A 150 4.25 -8.91 -9.14
C ILE A 150 4.56 -10.38 -8.83
N ILE A 151 4.88 -10.71 -7.57
CA ILE A 151 5.14 -12.10 -7.15
C ILE A 151 3.93 -13.00 -7.45
N ARG A 152 2.71 -12.52 -7.17
CA ARG A 152 1.48 -13.29 -7.45
C ARG A 152 1.23 -13.46 -8.94
N LEU A 153 1.62 -12.49 -9.75
CA LEU A 153 1.45 -12.51 -11.20
C LEU A 153 2.49 -13.41 -11.88
N VAL A 154 3.75 -13.24 -11.53
CA VAL A 154 4.88 -13.97 -12.12
C VAL A 154 4.99 -15.40 -11.59
N GLY A 155 4.70 -15.59 -10.31
CA GLY A 155 4.68 -16.88 -9.62
C GLY A 155 5.62 -16.94 -8.42
N SER A 156 5.10 -17.34 -7.27
CA SER A 156 5.88 -17.54 -6.05
C SER A 156 6.71 -18.84 -6.04
N ASN A 157 6.48 -19.74 -6.99
CA ASN A 157 7.21 -20.98 -7.16
C ASN A 157 8.51 -20.82 -7.98
N LYS A 158 8.78 -19.62 -8.48
CA LYS A 158 10.00 -19.29 -9.20
C LYS A 158 11.12 -18.85 -8.25
N THR A 159 12.36 -18.95 -8.68
CA THR A 159 13.51 -18.41 -7.96
C THR A 159 13.84 -17.03 -8.50
N TYR A 160 14.00 -16.07 -7.59
CA TYR A 160 14.25 -14.65 -7.89
C TYR A 160 15.71 -14.30 -7.57
N ALA A 161 16.45 -13.84 -8.57
CA ALA A 161 17.77 -13.27 -8.37
C ALA A 161 17.68 -11.83 -7.88
N LEU A 162 18.42 -11.50 -6.83
CA LEU A 162 18.50 -10.18 -6.21
C LEU A 162 19.95 -9.68 -6.23
N GLU A 163 20.14 -8.39 -6.40
CA GLU A 163 21.44 -7.75 -6.32
C GLU A 163 22.06 -7.85 -4.90
N ASN A 164 23.36 -8.09 -4.81
CA ASN A 164 24.14 -8.14 -3.57
C ASN A 164 25.45 -7.32 -3.72
N PRO A 165 25.61 -6.17 -3.02
CA PRO A 165 24.64 -5.58 -2.11
C PRO A 165 23.39 -5.04 -2.84
N GLY A 166 22.26 -5.01 -2.14
CA GLY A 166 21.00 -4.51 -2.65
C GLY A 166 20.12 -3.92 -1.54
N TYR A 167 18.94 -3.44 -1.90
CA TYR A 167 18.00 -2.87 -0.95
C TYR A 167 17.33 -3.96 -0.10
N ASN A 168 17.69 -4.00 1.17
CA ASN A 168 17.30 -5.05 2.11
C ASN A 168 15.77 -5.26 2.23
N ARG A 169 14.98 -4.21 2.00
CA ARG A 169 13.53 -4.26 2.06
C ARG A 169 12.94 -5.19 0.99
N ILE A 170 13.55 -5.21 -0.19
CA ILE A 170 13.13 -6.09 -1.29
C ILE A 170 13.26 -7.55 -0.85
N SER A 171 14.41 -7.94 -0.29
CA SER A 171 14.61 -9.32 0.17
C SER A 171 13.64 -9.73 1.28
N GLN A 172 13.32 -8.81 2.21
CA GLN A 172 12.31 -9.05 3.23
C GLN A 172 10.92 -9.29 2.64
N ILE A 173 10.52 -8.53 1.61
CA ILE A 173 9.23 -8.71 0.94
C ILE A 173 9.16 -10.08 0.26
N TYR A 174 10.22 -10.50 -0.43
CA TYR A 174 10.28 -11.82 -1.05
C TYR A 174 10.21 -12.94 -0.01
N GLN A 175 10.94 -12.83 1.09
CA GLN A 175 10.87 -13.78 2.22
C GLN A 175 9.46 -13.85 2.83
N MET A 176 8.81 -12.71 3.05
CA MET A 176 7.43 -12.65 3.57
C MET A 176 6.42 -13.34 2.63
N ASN A 177 6.66 -13.28 1.32
CA ASN A 177 5.87 -13.96 0.32
C ASN A 177 6.32 -15.41 0.05
N GLN A 178 7.27 -15.95 0.84
CA GLN A 178 7.80 -17.31 0.75
C GLN A 178 8.41 -17.65 -0.63
N VAL A 179 9.03 -16.65 -1.26
CA VAL A 179 9.69 -16.79 -2.56
C VAL A 179 11.14 -17.23 -2.35
N ALA A 180 11.60 -18.18 -3.16
CA ALA A 180 13.00 -18.56 -3.20
C ALA A 180 13.83 -17.42 -3.81
N THR A 181 14.91 -17.01 -3.12
CA THR A 181 15.79 -15.94 -3.58
C THR A 181 17.23 -16.39 -3.64
N GLU A 182 17.94 -15.98 -4.70
CA GLU A 182 19.38 -16.11 -4.85
C GLU A 182 20.02 -14.71 -4.91
N TYR A 183 21.06 -14.49 -4.13
CA TYR A 183 21.78 -13.21 -4.11
C TYR A 183 22.93 -13.25 -5.08
N ILE A 184 22.91 -12.36 -6.07
CA ILE A 184 23.92 -12.27 -7.12
C ILE A 184 24.77 -11.03 -6.88
N ASP A 185 26.07 -11.20 -6.76
CA ASP A 185 26.97 -10.09 -6.51
C ASP A 185 26.95 -9.04 -7.62
N VAL A 186 27.11 -7.79 -7.22
CA VAL A 186 27.23 -6.64 -8.11
C VAL A 186 28.70 -6.41 -8.43
N ASP A 187 29.03 -6.21 -9.70
CA ASP A 187 30.33 -5.79 -10.18
C ASP A 187 30.33 -4.29 -10.58
N ASN A 188 31.33 -3.83 -11.31
CA ASN A 188 31.43 -2.44 -11.75
C ASN A 188 30.40 -2.03 -12.85
N LYS A 189 29.55 -2.95 -13.31
CA LYS A 189 28.51 -2.74 -14.32
C LYS A 189 27.10 -3.04 -13.80
N GLY A 190 26.93 -3.37 -12.52
CA GLY A 190 25.68 -3.80 -11.91
C GLY A 190 25.70 -5.29 -11.58
N ILE A 191 24.55 -5.97 -11.59
CA ILE A 191 24.49 -7.41 -11.31
C ILE A 191 25.44 -8.21 -12.21
N SER A 192 26.18 -9.15 -11.63
CA SER A 192 27.13 -9.98 -12.38
C SER A 192 26.41 -10.95 -13.33
N TYR A 193 26.62 -10.77 -14.63
CA TYR A 193 25.99 -11.61 -15.64
C TYR A 193 26.45 -13.08 -15.55
N GLU A 194 27.72 -13.33 -15.30
CA GLU A 194 28.26 -14.69 -15.20
C GLU A 194 27.62 -15.45 -14.03
N LYS A 195 27.50 -14.79 -12.86
CA LYS A 195 26.84 -15.39 -11.70
C LYS A 195 25.34 -15.57 -11.91
N LEU A 196 24.68 -14.65 -12.61
CA LEU A 196 23.27 -14.79 -12.97
C LEU A 196 23.03 -16.00 -13.86
N LYS A 197 23.89 -16.25 -14.83
CA LYS A 197 23.82 -17.45 -15.69
C LYS A 197 24.02 -18.76 -14.93
N GLU A 198 24.85 -18.76 -13.91
CA GLU A 198 25.11 -19.92 -13.05
C GLU A 198 23.99 -20.18 -12.03
N SER A 199 23.09 -19.23 -11.83
CA SER A 199 21.99 -19.32 -10.86
C SER A 199 20.83 -20.18 -11.38
N ASN A 200 19.94 -20.59 -10.46
CA ASN A 200 18.69 -21.25 -10.80
C ASN A 200 17.53 -20.22 -10.95
N ALA A 201 17.84 -18.95 -11.05
CA ALA A 201 16.83 -17.91 -11.13
C ALA A 201 16.11 -17.94 -12.47
N SER A 202 14.81 -17.69 -12.44
CA SER A 202 13.98 -17.43 -13.62
C SER A 202 13.34 -16.04 -13.57
N VAL A 203 13.64 -15.26 -12.53
CA VAL A 203 13.27 -13.86 -12.41
C VAL A 203 14.47 -13.10 -11.86
N VAL A 204 14.78 -11.94 -12.42
CA VAL A 204 15.82 -11.06 -11.90
C VAL A 204 15.23 -9.72 -11.52
N HIS A 205 15.53 -9.23 -10.31
CA HIS A 205 15.10 -7.92 -9.82
C HIS A 205 16.34 -7.02 -9.70
N ILE A 206 16.36 -5.95 -10.47
CA ILE A 206 17.51 -5.05 -10.64
C ILE A 206 17.08 -3.59 -10.65
N SER A 207 18.03 -2.71 -10.31
CA SER A 207 17.88 -1.25 -10.39
C SER A 207 18.92 -0.69 -11.40
N PRO A 208 18.69 -0.84 -12.71
CA PRO A 208 19.72 -0.57 -13.72
C PRO A 208 20.02 0.91 -13.89
N SER A 209 19.09 1.79 -13.55
CA SER A 209 19.28 3.24 -13.64
C SER A 209 20.13 3.80 -12.53
N HIS A 210 20.08 3.20 -11.34
CA HIS A 210 20.82 3.65 -10.16
C HIS A 210 20.83 2.56 -9.09
N GLN A 211 21.78 1.65 -9.19
CA GLN A 211 21.91 0.49 -8.30
C GLN A 211 22.09 0.94 -6.84
N TYR A 212 21.28 0.42 -5.95
CA TYR A 212 21.39 0.69 -4.52
C TYR A 212 22.24 -0.41 -3.82
N PRO A 213 23.24 -0.07 -2.97
CA PRO A 213 23.61 1.29 -2.56
C PRO A 213 24.82 1.85 -3.36
N THR A 214 25.28 1.19 -4.40
CA THR A 214 26.56 1.51 -5.06
C THR A 214 26.49 2.73 -5.98
N GLY A 215 25.28 3.11 -6.43
CA GLY A 215 25.09 4.19 -7.38
C GLY A 215 25.52 3.85 -8.82
N ILE A 216 25.82 2.59 -9.10
CA ILE A 216 26.22 2.15 -10.44
C ILE A 216 25.06 2.31 -11.39
N VAL A 217 25.36 2.91 -12.54
CA VAL A 217 24.44 2.94 -13.69
C VAL A 217 24.83 1.79 -14.62
N MET A 218 23.91 0.89 -14.88
CA MET A 218 24.15 -0.28 -15.73
C MET A 218 24.37 0.14 -17.18
N PRO A 219 25.51 -0.17 -17.78
CA PRO A 219 25.80 0.18 -19.16
C PRO A 219 24.98 -0.69 -20.14
N VAL A 220 24.84 -0.20 -21.37
CA VAL A 220 24.01 -0.83 -22.42
C VAL A 220 24.41 -2.27 -22.72
N ASP A 221 25.71 -2.57 -22.72
CA ASP A 221 26.20 -3.93 -22.94
C ASP A 221 25.68 -4.91 -21.89
N ARG A 222 25.73 -4.54 -20.59
CA ARG A 222 25.20 -5.38 -19.51
C ARG A 222 23.66 -5.50 -19.59
N ARG A 223 22.94 -4.45 -19.99
CA ARG A 223 21.48 -4.51 -20.21
C ARG A 223 21.13 -5.53 -21.28
N ASN A 224 21.86 -5.52 -22.41
CA ASN A 224 21.69 -6.50 -23.48
C ASN A 224 22.03 -7.94 -23.03
N GLU A 225 23.06 -8.11 -22.19
CA GLU A 225 23.34 -9.41 -21.59
C GLU A 225 22.20 -9.97 -20.78
N ILE A 226 21.54 -9.10 -19.97
CA ILE A 226 20.42 -9.51 -19.13
C ILE A 226 19.13 -9.73 -19.94
N LEU A 227 18.86 -8.92 -20.97
CA LEU A 227 17.78 -9.17 -21.92
C LEU A 227 17.94 -10.51 -22.62
N ASN A 228 19.14 -10.80 -23.16
CA ASN A 228 19.41 -12.09 -23.76
C ASN A 228 19.25 -13.25 -22.76
N TRP A 229 19.68 -13.06 -21.50
CA TRP A 229 19.48 -14.07 -20.46
C TRP A 229 17.98 -14.34 -20.24
N ALA A 230 17.16 -13.31 -20.22
CA ALA A 230 15.71 -13.47 -20.03
C ALA A 230 15.10 -14.25 -21.20
N ASP A 231 15.47 -13.92 -22.44
CA ASP A 231 15.02 -14.62 -23.65
C ASP A 231 15.45 -16.11 -23.65
N GLU A 232 16.72 -16.38 -23.35
CA GLU A 232 17.28 -17.74 -23.37
C GLU A 232 16.65 -18.64 -22.28
N ASN A 233 16.17 -18.06 -21.16
CA ASN A 233 15.66 -18.79 -19.99
C ASN A 233 14.15 -18.68 -19.80
N ASP A 234 13.40 -18.10 -20.73
CA ASP A 234 11.97 -17.75 -20.53
C ASP A 234 11.76 -17.02 -19.18
N GLY A 235 12.70 -16.11 -18.92
CA GLY A 235 12.83 -15.41 -17.65
C GLY A 235 12.10 -14.07 -17.62
N TYR A 236 11.98 -13.51 -16.45
CA TYR A 236 11.37 -12.18 -16.24
C TYR A 236 12.38 -11.22 -15.64
N ILE A 237 12.33 -9.97 -16.08
CA ILE A 237 13.11 -8.88 -15.52
C ILE A 237 12.15 -7.95 -14.76
N ILE A 238 12.44 -7.68 -13.49
CA ILE A 238 11.79 -6.65 -12.70
C ILE A 238 12.77 -5.48 -12.64
N GLU A 239 12.45 -4.41 -13.33
CA GLU A 239 13.21 -3.17 -13.33
C GLU A 239 12.65 -2.21 -12.29
N ASP A 240 13.43 -1.89 -11.25
CA ASP A 240 13.11 -0.92 -10.22
C ASP A 240 13.75 0.43 -10.54
N ASP A 241 12.94 1.40 -10.95
CA ASP A 241 13.37 2.75 -11.32
C ASP A 241 12.77 3.77 -10.35
N TYR A 242 13.39 3.89 -9.17
CA TYR A 242 12.86 4.63 -8.03
C TYR A 242 13.21 6.12 -7.98
N ASP A 243 14.15 6.59 -8.81
CA ASP A 243 14.70 7.95 -8.72
C ASP A 243 15.00 8.62 -10.08
N SER A 244 14.46 8.11 -11.18
CA SER A 244 14.73 8.63 -12.53
C SER A 244 14.32 10.09 -12.71
N GLU A 245 13.32 10.57 -11.98
CA GLU A 245 12.86 11.96 -12.02
C GLU A 245 13.88 12.97 -11.44
N PHE A 246 14.78 12.52 -10.59
CA PHE A 246 15.76 13.39 -9.90
C PHE A 246 17.08 13.55 -10.67
N LYS A 247 17.19 12.95 -11.84
CA LYS A 247 18.43 13.02 -12.66
C LYS A 247 18.49 14.32 -13.48
N GLY A 248 19.58 15.06 -13.34
CA GLY A 248 19.86 16.27 -14.13
C GLY A 248 20.27 16.03 -15.59
N SER A 249 20.34 14.78 -16.04
CA SER A 249 20.67 14.35 -17.41
C SER A 249 19.46 13.73 -18.11
N LYS A 250 19.56 13.49 -19.41
CA LYS A 250 18.53 12.78 -20.15
C LYS A 250 18.21 11.43 -19.45
N PRO A 251 16.94 11.04 -19.37
CA PRO A 251 16.57 9.72 -18.85
C PRO A 251 17.35 8.63 -19.58
N ILE A 252 17.82 7.65 -18.82
CA ILE A 252 18.43 6.45 -19.39
C ILE A 252 17.28 5.60 -19.93
N GLU A 253 17.46 5.08 -21.13
CA GLU A 253 16.49 4.16 -21.73
C GLU A 253 16.23 2.98 -20.79
N THR A 254 14.97 2.65 -20.55
CA THR A 254 14.60 1.53 -19.69
C THR A 254 14.83 0.20 -20.40
N MET A 255 14.96 -0.88 -19.65
CA MET A 255 15.06 -2.22 -20.26
C MET A 255 13.78 -2.57 -21.03
N PHE A 256 12.63 -2.17 -20.52
CA PHE A 256 11.34 -2.30 -21.21
C PHE A 256 11.31 -1.60 -22.59
N SER A 257 12.01 -0.49 -22.76
CA SER A 257 12.04 0.23 -24.05
C SER A 257 13.03 -0.38 -25.03
N ALA A 258 13.98 -1.18 -24.52
CA ALA A 258 15.01 -1.86 -25.31
C ALA A 258 14.59 -3.29 -25.73
N ASP A 259 13.57 -3.86 -25.07
CA ASP A 259 12.91 -5.12 -25.38
C ASP A 259 11.91 -4.92 -26.55
#